data_798fe210be39bf57bb71c279d128a135
#
_entry.id   798fe210be39bf57bb71c279d128a135
#
_cell.length_a   1.000
_cell.length_b   1.000
_cell.length_c   1.000
_cell.angle_alpha   90.00
_cell.angle_beta   90.00
_cell.angle_gamma   90.00
#
_symmetry.space_group_name_H-M   'P 1'
#
loop_
_entity.id
_entity.type
_entity.pdbx_description
1 polymer ?
#
loop_
_entity_poly.entity_id
_entity_poly.type
_entity_poly.pdbx_seq_one_letter_code
_entity_poly.pdbx_strand_id
1 'polypeptide(L)'
;MIMLVRAIKSKIITQGDNLLEVLLKSLKKTKLTDGDLLVITSKVLAVTQNRIKKIKSEAEFRKLVKDEADKVIGDEMVMITIKNGIYIPWAGIDRSNSKPGEAILWPHQPFKEAEKLCKALKKHFKIKKLGVLITDSHCVPLRRGVSGIALGYAGFYGVNDLRGNKDLYGNKLKVTQQNMADMLAASAHAVMGEGKESTPFVLIRKAPVRFSSKKINPKESVMPADECLYRPLYGKK
;
A
#
# COMPACT_ATOMS: atom_id res chain seq x y z
N MET A 1 -14.70 -18.20 -10.12
CA MET A 1 -13.32 -17.75 -10.48
C MET A 1 -12.45 -17.88 -9.23
N ILE A 2 -11.29 -18.53 -9.30
CA ILE A 2 -10.39 -18.69 -8.14
C ILE A 2 -9.27 -17.65 -8.28
N MET A 3 -9.16 -16.75 -7.30
CA MET A 3 -8.03 -15.82 -7.18
C MET A 3 -6.87 -16.55 -6.45
N LEU A 4 -5.66 -16.49 -7.01
CA LEU A 4 -4.46 -17.05 -6.38
C LEU A 4 -3.64 -15.90 -5.78
N VAL A 5 -3.28 -16.03 -4.51
CA VAL A 5 -2.40 -15.10 -3.78
C VAL A 5 -1.16 -15.86 -3.33
N ARG A 6 0.03 -15.45 -3.76
CA ARG A 6 1.29 -16.16 -3.51
C ARG A 6 2.39 -15.23 -3.06
N ALA A 7 2.93 -15.45 -1.87
CA ALA A 7 4.10 -14.76 -1.36
C ALA A 7 5.37 -15.14 -2.13
N ILE A 8 6.27 -14.18 -2.31
CA ILE A 8 7.55 -14.33 -3.02
C ILE A 8 8.67 -13.87 -2.08
N LYS A 9 9.56 -14.79 -1.77
CA LYS A 9 10.75 -14.53 -0.94
C LYS A 9 11.77 -13.66 -1.69
N SER A 10 12.48 -12.83 -0.93
CA SER A 10 13.65 -12.10 -1.41
C SER A 10 14.83 -12.28 -0.45
N LYS A 11 16.01 -11.79 -0.86
CA LYS A 11 17.06 -11.49 0.11
C LYS A 11 16.60 -10.37 1.05
N ILE A 12 17.29 -10.16 2.15
CA ILE A 12 17.15 -8.93 2.95
C ILE A 12 17.53 -7.74 2.06
N ILE A 13 16.62 -6.77 1.97
CA ILE A 13 16.80 -5.56 1.15
C ILE A 13 17.37 -4.45 2.02
N THR A 14 18.43 -3.81 1.54
CA THR A 14 19.17 -2.79 2.27
C THR A 14 19.26 -1.49 1.47
N GLN A 15 19.71 -0.42 2.13
CA GLN A 15 20.05 0.83 1.45
C GLN A 15 21.10 0.58 0.36
N GLY A 16 20.92 1.21 -0.80
CA GLY A 16 21.77 0.99 -1.97
C GLY A 16 21.34 -0.15 -2.89
N ASP A 17 20.42 -1.02 -2.48
CA ASP A 17 19.83 -2.00 -3.38
C ASP A 17 18.95 -1.33 -4.45
N ASN A 18 19.00 -1.86 -5.67
CA ASN A 18 18.05 -1.51 -6.72
C ASN A 18 16.81 -2.42 -6.59
N LEU A 19 15.67 -1.82 -6.23
CA LEU A 19 14.43 -2.58 -6.00
C LEU A 19 14.01 -3.40 -7.21
N LEU A 20 14.12 -2.85 -8.43
CA LEU A 20 13.75 -3.58 -9.65
C LEU A 20 14.64 -4.81 -9.86
N GLU A 21 15.96 -4.70 -9.66
CA GLU A 21 16.87 -5.83 -9.79
C GLU A 21 16.58 -6.93 -8.77
N VAL A 22 16.35 -6.54 -7.50
CA VAL A 22 15.99 -7.49 -6.43
C VAL A 22 14.69 -8.19 -6.78
N LEU A 23 13.70 -7.45 -7.24
CA LEU A 23 12.41 -7.97 -7.66
C LEU A 23 12.55 -8.96 -8.83
N LEU A 24 13.29 -8.61 -9.88
CA LEU A 24 13.53 -9.50 -11.02
C LEU A 24 14.26 -10.79 -10.60
N LYS A 25 15.24 -10.68 -9.67
CA LYS A 25 15.91 -11.87 -9.11
C LYS A 25 14.94 -12.74 -8.31
N SER A 26 14.03 -12.15 -7.55
CA SER A 26 13.01 -12.86 -6.77
C SER A 26 11.97 -13.55 -7.66
N LEU A 27 11.70 -12.97 -8.82
CA LEU A 27 10.75 -13.49 -9.82
C LEU A 27 11.34 -14.57 -10.77
N LYS A 28 12.63 -14.92 -10.68
CA LYS A 28 13.26 -15.89 -11.59
C LYS A 28 12.49 -17.22 -11.74
N LYS A 29 11.90 -17.72 -10.63
CA LYS A 29 11.09 -18.95 -10.61
C LYS A 29 9.59 -18.71 -10.79
N THR A 30 9.18 -17.45 -10.98
CA THR A 30 7.77 -17.06 -11.07
C THR A 30 7.59 -16.09 -12.23
N LYS A 31 7.29 -16.64 -13.40
CA LYS A 31 7.04 -15.83 -14.60
C LYS A 31 5.74 -15.06 -14.45
N LEU A 32 5.79 -13.74 -14.61
CA LEU A 32 4.59 -12.90 -14.72
C LEU A 32 3.92 -13.11 -16.06
N THR A 33 2.60 -13.07 -16.07
CA THR A 33 1.73 -13.21 -17.23
C THR A 33 0.73 -12.06 -17.33
N ASP A 34 0.10 -11.91 -18.47
CA ASP A 34 -0.97 -10.90 -18.63
C ASP A 34 -2.10 -11.13 -17.61
N GLY A 35 -2.49 -10.04 -16.94
CA GLY A 35 -3.52 -10.06 -15.93
C GLY A 35 -3.02 -10.37 -14.51
N ASP A 36 -1.71 -10.49 -14.32
CA ASP A 36 -1.13 -10.58 -12.98
C ASP A 36 -1.12 -9.22 -12.28
N LEU A 37 -1.13 -9.25 -10.94
CA LEU A 37 -0.92 -8.09 -10.08
C LEU A 37 0.19 -8.41 -9.09
N LEU A 38 1.17 -7.52 -8.98
CA LEU A 38 2.28 -7.63 -8.07
C LEU A 38 2.11 -6.63 -6.93
N VAL A 39 2.12 -7.13 -5.69
CA VAL A 39 2.08 -6.31 -4.48
C VAL A 39 3.48 -6.25 -3.87
N ILE A 40 3.86 -5.07 -3.40
CA ILE A 40 5.18 -4.77 -2.83
C ILE A 40 4.96 -4.03 -1.52
N THR A 41 5.58 -4.48 -0.42
CA THR A 41 5.50 -3.73 0.83
C THR A 41 6.20 -2.37 0.72
N SER A 42 5.59 -1.36 1.29
CA SER A 42 6.11 0.02 1.36
C SER A 42 7.52 0.06 1.95
N LYS A 43 7.77 -0.79 2.93
CA LYS A 43 9.02 -0.86 3.70
C LYS A 43 10.25 -1.10 2.81
N VAL A 44 10.22 -2.06 1.89
CA VAL A 44 11.36 -2.30 1.00
C VAL A 44 11.56 -1.18 -0.02
N LEU A 45 10.47 -0.56 -0.50
CA LEU A 45 10.57 0.62 -1.35
C LEU A 45 11.19 1.80 -0.59
N ALA A 46 10.76 2.04 0.66
CA ALA A 46 11.29 3.10 1.51
C ALA A 46 12.79 2.91 1.80
N VAL A 47 13.20 1.67 2.11
CA VAL A 47 14.61 1.33 2.34
C VAL A 47 15.47 1.65 1.11
N THR A 48 15.04 1.27 -0.09
CA THR A 48 15.78 1.56 -1.33
C THR A 48 15.76 3.05 -1.72
N GLN A 49 14.83 3.82 -1.17
CA GLN A 49 14.80 5.29 -1.28
C GLN A 49 15.56 6.02 -0.16
N ASN A 50 16.29 5.30 0.69
CA ASN A 50 16.98 5.86 1.87
C ASN A 50 16.06 6.58 2.86
N ARG A 51 14.79 6.14 2.96
CA ARG A 51 13.79 6.67 3.89
C ARG A 51 13.95 6.07 5.30
N ILE A 52 15.17 6.01 5.79
CA ILE A 52 15.51 5.54 7.14
C ILE A 52 16.07 6.71 7.93
N LYS A 53 15.63 6.85 9.19
CA LYS A 53 16.13 7.85 10.14
C LYS A 53 16.63 7.20 11.41
N LYS A 54 17.77 7.66 11.93
CA LYS A 54 18.23 7.31 13.27
C LYS A 54 17.45 8.13 14.28
N ILE A 55 17.00 7.47 15.33
CA ILE A 55 16.20 8.05 16.42
C ILE A 55 16.93 7.80 17.74
N LYS A 56 17.27 8.86 18.44
CA LYS A 56 18.03 8.81 19.68
C LYS A 56 17.13 8.91 20.93
N SER A 57 15.93 9.46 20.77
CA SER A 57 14.98 9.66 21.86
C SER A 57 13.53 9.60 21.39
N GLU A 58 12.60 9.37 22.30
CA GLU A 58 11.18 9.42 22.00
C GLU A 58 10.73 10.84 21.57
N ALA A 59 11.37 11.88 22.10
CA ALA A 59 11.12 13.26 21.68
C ALA A 59 11.47 13.50 20.21
N GLU A 60 12.63 12.97 19.76
CA GLU A 60 13.01 13.01 18.32
C GLU A 60 12.01 12.22 17.46
N PHE A 61 11.56 11.06 17.93
CA PHE A 61 10.57 10.27 17.22
C PHE A 61 9.26 11.03 17.07
N ARG A 62 8.73 11.59 18.15
CA ARG A 62 7.49 12.39 18.12
C ARG A 62 7.62 13.62 17.21
N LYS A 63 8.77 14.28 17.22
CA LYS A 63 9.06 15.38 16.29
C LYS A 63 9.02 14.88 14.82
N LEU A 64 9.71 13.78 14.54
CA LEU A 64 9.73 13.20 13.19
C LEU A 64 8.31 12.83 12.70
N VAL A 65 7.47 12.30 13.57
CA VAL A 65 6.06 12.00 13.24
C VAL A 65 5.31 13.28 12.87
N LYS A 66 5.49 14.36 13.63
CA LYS A 66 4.87 15.67 13.33
C LYS A 66 5.36 16.24 11.99
N ASP A 67 6.66 16.12 11.72
CA ASP A 67 7.27 16.61 10.46
C ASP A 67 6.79 15.81 9.23
N GLU A 68 6.45 14.53 9.41
CA GLU A 68 6.01 13.63 8.33
C GLU A 68 4.49 13.62 8.13
N ALA A 69 3.69 14.04 9.13
CA ALA A 69 2.24 14.03 9.07
C ALA A 69 1.68 15.26 8.34
N ASP A 70 0.62 15.07 7.56
CA ASP A 70 -0.16 16.20 7.01
C ASP A 70 -0.97 16.89 8.12
N LYS A 71 -1.44 16.10 9.11
CA LYS A 71 -2.18 16.59 10.28
C LYS A 71 -2.04 15.62 11.45
N VAL A 72 -1.84 16.15 12.65
CA VAL A 72 -1.95 15.41 13.92
C VAL A 72 -3.40 15.53 14.42
N ILE A 73 -4.02 14.40 14.74
CA ILE A 73 -5.42 14.33 15.21
C ILE A 73 -5.48 14.16 16.71
N GLY A 74 -4.63 13.31 17.28
CA GLY A 74 -4.56 13.06 18.72
C GLY A 74 -3.20 12.52 19.11
N ASP A 75 -2.82 12.68 20.38
CA ASP A 75 -1.47 12.39 20.87
C ASP A 75 -1.48 11.86 22.31
N GLU A 76 -2.51 11.10 22.71
CA GLU A 76 -2.64 10.58 24.08
C GLU A 76 -1.76 9.33 24.30
N MET A 77 -2.14 8.18 23.74
CA MET A 77 -1.37 6.94 23.84
C MET A 77 -0.44 6.76 22.65
N VAL A 78 -0.97 6.97 21.45
CA VAL A 78 -0.30 6.87 20.17
C VAL A 78 -0.66 8.11 19.37
N MET A 79 0.33 8.75 18.76
CA MET A 79 0.04 9.90 17.90
C MET A 79 -0.71 9.44 16.65
N ILE A 80 -1.99 9.81 16.58
CA ILE A 80 -2.84 9.54 15.44
C ILE A 80 -2.72 10.70 14.46
N THR A 81 -2.53 10.38 13.22
CA THR A 81 -2.21 11.36 12.17
C THR A 81 -3.02 11.10 10.91
N ILE A 82 -3.08 12.11 10.03
CA ILE A 82 -3.42 11.96 8.62
C ILE A 82 -2.14 12.15 7.82
N LYS A 83 -1.88 11.24 6.89
CA LYS A 83 -0.80 11.34 5.91
C LYS A 83 -1.26 10.85 4.55
N ASN A 84 -1.09 11.68 3.52
CA ASN A 84 -1.55 11.39 2.16
C ASN A 84 -3.05 10.99 2.08
N GLY A 85 -3.88 11.60 2.93
CA GLY A 85 -5.30 11.29 3.03
C GLY A 85 -5.64 9.98 3.76
N ILE A 86 -4.67 9.34 4.41
CA ILE A 86 -4.84 8.10 5.18
C ILE A 86 -4.76 8.42 6.67
N TYR A 87 -5.76 7.94 7.44
CA TYR A 87 -5.79 8.01 8.89
C TYR A 87 -4.89 6.90 9.46
N ILE A 88 -3.74 7.23 10.06
CA ILE A 88 -2.70 6.27 10.40
C ILE A 88 -1.94 6.67 11.68
N PRO A 89 -1.59 5.72 12.57
CA PRO A 89 -0.69 5.99 13.67
C PRO A 89 0.72 6.39 13.19
N TRP A 90 1.38 7.28 13.92
CA TRP A 90 2.79 7.64 13.73
C TRP A 90 3.18 8.10 12.32
N ALA A 91 2.24 8.66 11.55
CA ALA A 91 2.44 9.01 10.14
C ALA A 91 2.94 7.84 9.27
N GLY A 92 2.60 6.60 9.66
CA GLY A 92 3.07 5.38 9.01
C GLY A 92 4.55 5.07 9.23
N ILE A 93 5.20 5.73 10.20
CA ILE A 93 6.60 5.43 10.55
C ILE A 93 6.66 4.13 11.35
N ASP A 94 7.52 3.22 10.92
CA ASP A 94 7.69 1.91 11.54
C ASP A 94 9.11 1.74 12.10
N ARG A 95 9.19 1.17 13.30
CA ARG A 95 10.45 0.78 13.96
C ARG A 95 10.67 -0.72 13.92
N SER A 96 9.75 -1.49 13.35
CA SER A 96 9.91 -2.94 13.15
C SER A 96 10.73 -3.26 11.91
N ASN A 97 11.41 -4.42 11.93
CA ASN A 97 12.27 -4.86 10.81
C ASN A 97 13.30 -3.81 10.36
N SER A 98 13.75 -2.95 11.29
CA SER A 98 14.85 -1.98 11.15
C SER A 98 15.94 -2.28 12.18
N LYS A 99 17.13 -1.68 12.03
CA LYS A 99 18.18 -1.80 13.03
C LYS A 99 17.77 -1.07 14.33
N PRO A 100 18.28 -1.49 15.48
CA PRO A 100 18.04 -0.78 16.74
C PRO A 100 18.34 0.73 16.60
N GLY A 101 17.41 1.57 17.03
CA GLY A 101 17.51 3.02 16.91
C GLY A 101 17.22 3.59 15.52
N GLU A 102 16.73 2.79 14.59
CA GLU A 102 16.31 3.25 13.27
C GLU A 102 14.76 3.21 13.15
N ALA A 103 14.23 4.11 12.33
CA ALA A 103 12.85 4.15 11.94
C ALA A 103 12.72 4.26 10.41
N ILE A 104 11.81 3.51 9.83
CA ILE A 104 11.54 3.50 8.39
C ILE A 104 10.29 4.35 8.15
N LEU A 105 10.42 5.35 7.30
CA LEU A 105 9.33 6.25 6.92
C LEU A 105 8.60 5.69 5.70
N TRP A 106 7.41 6.20 5.40
CA TRP A 106 6.76 5.88 4.14
C TRP A 106 7.58 6.30 2.93
N PRO A 107 7.52 5.54 1.83
CA PRO A 107 8.25 5.88 0.61
C PRO A 107 7.72 7.17 -0.01
N HIS A 108 8.60 7.86 -0.72
CA HIS A 108 8.20 9.00 -1.54
C HIS A 108 7.41 8.55 -2.76
N GLN A 109 6.35 9.29 -3.09
CA GLN A 109 5.60 9.19 -4.35
C GLN A 109 5.22 7.74 -4.74
N PRO A 110 4.51 6.98 -3.89
CA PRO A 110 4.26 5.55 -4.12
C PRO A 110 3.53 5.25 -5.43
N PHE A 111 2.61 6.12 -5.88
CA PHE A 111 1.95 6.00 -7.18
C PHE A 111 2.93 6.10 -8.36
N LYS A 112 3.86 7.04 -8.31
CA LYS A 112 4.87 7.21 -9.36
C LYS A 112 5.86 6.04 -9.40
N GLU A 113 6.22 5.52 -8.24
CA GLU A 113 7.09 4.35 -8.15
C GLU A 113 6.37 3.08 -8.64
N ALA A 114 5.10 2.89 -8.27
CA ALA A 114 4.28 1.82 -8.81
C ALA A 114 4.19 1.89 -10.35
N GLU A 115 4.01 3.09 -10.91
CA GLU A 115 3.99 3.30 -12.37
C GLU A 115 5.32 2.95 -13.04
N LYS A 116 6.46 3.39 -12.48
CA LYS A 116 7.79 3.05 -12.98
C LYS A 116 8.03 1.54 -12.97
N LEU A 117 7.75 0.88 -11.85
CA LEU A 117 7.91 -0.57 -11.71
C LEU A 117 6.98 -1.32 -12.67
N CYS A 118 5.72 -0.89 -12.80
CA CYS A 118 4.76 -1.49 -13.72
C CYS A 118 5.24 -1.41 -15.17
N LYS A 119 5.73 -0.26 -15.61
CA LYS A 119 6.30 -0.06 -16.97
C LYS A 119 7.54 -0.94 -17.21
N ALA A 120 8.46 -0.96 -16.24
CA ALA A 120 9.70 -1.76 -16.35
C ALA A 120 9.41 -3.26 -16.42
N LEU A 121 8.50 -3.76 -15.55
CA LEU A 121 8.10 -5.16 -15.52
C LEU A 121 7.35 -5.57 -16.79
N LYS A 122 6.42 -4.75 -17.30
CA LYS A 122 5.74 -5.01 -18.58
C LYS A 122 6.74 -5.16 -19.73
N LYS A 123 7.73 -4.26 -19.79
CA LYS A 123 8.80 -4.33 -20.80
C LYS A 123 9.63 -5.60 -20.66
N HIS A 124 10.06 -5.93 -19.43
CA HIS A 124 10.94 -7.08 -19.17
C HIS A 124 10.24 -8.41 -19.49
N PHE A 125 8.99 -8.60 -19.07
CA PHE A 125 8.24 -9.84 -19.29
C PHE A 125 7.46 -9.87 -20.61
N LYS A 126 7.51 -8.79 -21.41
CA LYS A 126 6.79 -8.63 -22.69
C LYS A 126 5.28 -8.85 -22.55
N ILE A 127 4.68 -8.33 -21.47
CA ILE A 127 3.24 -8.42 -21.16
C ILE A 127 2.56 -7.05 -21.25
N LYS A 128 1.27 -7.05 -21.60
CA LYS A 128 0.48 -5.83 -21.82
C LYS A 128 -0.32 -5.42 -20.56
N LYS A 129 -0.83 -6.40 -19.81
CA LYS A 129 -1.68 -6.19 -18.63
C LYS A 129 -0.92 -6.61 -17.37
N LEU A 130 -0.59 -5.66 -16.52
CA LEU A 130 0.02 -5.88 -15.21
C LEU A 130 -0.42 -4.78 -14.26
N GLY A 131 -0.79 -5.16 -13.03
CA GLY A 131 -0.95 -4.23 -11.92
C GLY A 131 0.27 -4.27 -10.99
N VAL A 132 0.64 -3.12 -10.44
CA VAL A 132 1.60 -3.01 -9.32
C VAL A 132 0.93 -2.23 -8.21
N LEU A 133 1.02 -2.74 -6.98
CA LEU A 133 0.44 -2.15 -5.76
C LEU A 133 1.52 -2.02 -4.69
N ILE A 134 1.72 -0.83 -4.16
CA ILE A 134 2.54 -0.56 -2.97
C ILE A 134 1.61 -0.56 -1.77
N THR A 135 1.91 -1.39 -0.78
CA THR A 135 1.04 -1.59 0.40
C THR A 135 1.80 -1.40 1.70
N ASP A 136 1.07 -1.02 2.74
CA ASP A 136 1.55 -1.03 4.12
C ASP A 136 0.50 -1.65 5.03
N SER A 137 0.87 -1.96 6.29
CA SER A 137 -0.07 -2.36 7.32
C SER A 137 -0.66 -1.13 8.02
N HIS A 138 -1.92 -1.20 8.42
CA HIS A 138 -2.59 -0.16 9.18
C HIS A 138 -3.57 -0.73 10.20
N CYS A 139 -3.84 0.03 11.26
CA CYS A 139 -4.86 -0.29 12.24
C CYS A 139 -6.23 0.23 11.78
N VAL A 140 -7.26 -0.55 12.01
CA VAL A 140 -8.65 -0.14 11.80
C VAL A 140 -9.30 0.18 13.16
N PRO A 141 -10.01 1.31 13.33
CA PRO A 141 -10.68 1.63 14.57
C PRO A 141 -11.57 0.49 15.08
N LEU A 142 -11.51 0.21 16.39
CA LEU A 142 -12.28 -0.83 17.09
C LEU A 142 -12.02 -2.27 16.59
N ARG A 143 -10.91 -2.50 15.87
CA ARG A 143 -10.48 -3.85 15.48
C ARG A 143 -9.11 -4.16 16.05
N ARG A 144 -8.90 -5.40 16.47
CA ARG A 144 -7.59 -5.90 16.89
C ARG A 144 -6.79 -6.33 15.68
N GLY A 145 -5.48 -6.03 15.71
CA GLY A 145 -4.55 -6.41 14.63
C GLY A 145 -4.46 -5.35 13.54
N VAL A 146 -3.66 -5.65 12.53
CA VAL A 146 -3.41 -4.79 11.37
C VAL A 146 -3.97 -5.45 10.10
N SER A 147 -4.21 -4.64 9.10
CA SER A 147 -4.63 -5.06 7.76
C SER A 147 -3.82 -4.31 6.72
N GLY A 148 -3.74 -4.83 5.49
CA GLY A 148 -3.07 -4.12 4.41
C GLY A 148 -3.90 -2.94 3.90
N ILE A 149 -3.21 -1.84 3.58
CA ILE A 149 -3.76 -0.66 2.91
C ILE A 149 -2.89 -0.30 1.70
N ALA A 150 -3.50 0.23 0.65
CA ALA A 150 -2.82 0.69 -0.56
C ALA A 150 -2.26 2.09 -0.37
N LEU A 151 -0.94 2.26 -0.54
CA LEU A 151 -0.29 3.57 -0.56
C LEU A 151 -0.17 4.14 -1.98
N GLY A 152 -0.15 3.27 -2.98
CA GLY A 152 -0.09 3.67 -4.37
C GLY A 152 -0.14 2.46 -5.30
N TYR A 153 -0.67 2.65 -6.51
CA TYR A 153 -0.82 1.58 -7.46
C TYR A 153 -0.80 2.08 -8.91
N ALA A 154 -0.58 1.15 -9.84
CA ALA A 154 -0.57 1.43 -11.28
C ALA A 154 -1.01 0.22 -12.08
N GLY A 155 -1.51 0.47 -13.29
CA GLY A 155 -1.88 -0.57 -14.25
C GLY A 155 -3.29 -1.13 -14.07
N PHE A 156 -4.03 -0.72 -13.04
CA PHE A 156 -5.43 -1.08 -12.80
C PHE A 156 -6.16 0.04 -12.05
N TYR A 157 -7.48 0.07 -12.10
CA TYR A 157 -8.30 0.97 -11.29
C TYR A 157 -8.46 0.41 -9.89
N GLY A 158 -8.12 1.21 -8.87
CA GLY A 158 -8.19 0.82 -7.47
C GLY A 158 -9.60 0.87 -6.89
N VAL A 159 -10.50 1.61 -7.52
CA VAL A 159 -11.91 1.69 -7.12
C VAL A 159 -12.80 1.14 -8.23
N ASN A 160 -13.69 0.24 -7.87
CA ASN A 160 -14.71 -0.28 -8.75
C ASN A 160 -16.05 0.41 -8.41
N ASP A 161 -16.50 1.31 -9.29
CA ASP A 161 -17.75 2.05 -9.10
C ASP A 161 -18.93 1.19 -9.57
N LEU A 162 -19.78 0.80 -8.64
CA LEU A 162 -20.98 0.01 -8.89
C LEU A 162 -22.27 0.84 -8.89
N ARG A 163 -22.17 2.16 -8.72
CA ARG A 163 -23.34 3.04 -8.74
C ARG A 163 -24.03 2.95 -10.09
N GLY A 164 -25.36 2.87 -10.05
CA GLY A 164 -26.20 2.68 -11.24
C GLY A 164 -26.42 1.22 -11.64
N ASN A 165 -25.60 0.26 -11.16
CA ASN A 165 -25.87 -1.17 -11.34
C ASN A 165 -27.12 -1.57 -10.54
N LYS A 166 -27.75 -2.67 -10.94
CA LYS A 166 -28.90 -3.22 -10.24
C LYS A 166 -28.47 -4.22 -9.17
N ASP A 167 -29.16 -4.21 -8.02
CA ASP A 167 -29.09 -5.27 -7.02
C ASP A 167 -29.92 -6.51 -7.45
N LEU A 168 -30.00 -7.52 -6.56
CA LEU A 168 -30.75 -8.76 -6.82
C LEU A 168 -32.24 -8.54 -7.06
N TYR A 169 -32.81 -7.44 -6.57
CA TYR A 169 -34.21 -7.08 -6.70
C TYR A 169 -34.46 -6.03 -7.79
N GLY A 170 -33.43 -5.66 -8.56
CA GLY A 170 -33.53 -4.69 -9.64
C GLY A 170 -33.40 -3.23 -9.21
N ASN A 171 -33.13 -2.94 -7.91
CA ASN A 171 -32.93 -1.58 -7.43
C ASN A 171 -31.55 -1.06 -7.83
N LYS A 172 -31.46 0.20 -8.25
CA LYS A 172 -30.17 0.83 -8.58
C LYS A 172 -29.34 1.10 -7.33
N LEU A 173 -28.08 0.65 -7.32
CA LEU A 173 -27.11 0.98 -6.31
C LEU A 173 -26.80 2.49 -6.39
N LYS A 174 -26.93 3.21 -5.26
CA LYS A 174 -26.79 4.67 -5.23
C LYS A 174 -25.38 5.12 -4.79
N VAL A 175 -24.76 4.38 -3.86
CA VAL A 175 -23.50 4.78 -3.20
C VAL A 175 -22.41 3.72 -3.26
N THR A 176 -22.72 2.52 -3.74
CA THR A 176 -21.82 1.36 -3.64
C THR A 176 -20.58 1.51 -4.52
N GLN A 177 -19.43 1.55 -3.89
CA GLN A 177 -18.12 1.48 -4.52
C GLN A 177 -17.28 0.42 -3.80
N GLN A 178 -16.43 -0.32 -4.52
CA GLN A 178 -15.52 -1.29 -3.94
C GLN A 178 -14.09 -0.76 -4.00
N ASN A 179 -13.44 -0.65 -2.85
CA ASN A 179 -12.02 -0.30 -2.78
C ASN A 179 -11.16 -1.55 -3.06
N MET A 180 -10.99 -1.84 -4.34
CA MET A 180 -10.23 -3.00 -4.81
C MET A 180 -8.75 -2.94 -4.40
N ALA A 181 -8.17 -1.73 -4.35
CA ALA A 181 -6.78 -1.55 -3.96
C ALA A 181 -6.54 -2.04 -2.53
N ASP A 182 -7.36 -1.61 -1.56
CA ASP A 182 -7.20 -2.03 -0.15
C ASP A 182 -7.59 -3.50 0.06
N MET A 183 -8.62 -4.01 -0.63
CA MET A 183 -8.98 -5.43 -0.58
C MET A 183 -7.82 -6.33 -1.03
N LEU A 184 -7.12 -5.95 -2.10
CA LEU A 184 -5.97 -6.69 -2.61
C LEU A 184 -4.73 -6.49 -1.74
N ALA A 185 -4.54 -5.31 -1.15
CA ALA A 185 -3.52 -5.06 -0.14
C ALA A 185 -3.71 -5.98 1.07
N ALA A 186 -4.92 -6.04 1.63
CA ALA A 186 -5.25 -6.93 2.76
C ALA A 186 -5.04 -8.41 2.41
N SER A 187 -5.47 -8.84 1.20
CA SER A 187 -5.25 -10.21 0.73
C SER A 187 -3.76 -10.55 0.61
N ALA A 188 -2.93 -9.60 0.18
CA ALA A 188 -1.49 -9.78 0.09
C ALA A 188 -0.84 -9.88 1.48
N HIS A 189 -1.25 -9.04 2.43
CA HIS A 189 -0.72 -9.07 3.80
C HIS A 189 -1.00 -10.41 4.49
N ALA A 190 -2.12 -11.07 4.21
CA ALA A 190 -2.44 -12.40 4.75
C ALA A 190 -1.38 -13.47 4.45
N VAL A 191 -0.61 -13.32 3.36
CA VAL A 191 0.45 -14.27 2.98
C VAL A 191 1.86 -13.66 3.04
N MET A 192 1.95 -12.32 3.11
CA MET A 192 3.22 -11.60 3.23
C MET A 192 3.84 -11.79 4.61
N GLY A 193 2.99 -11.80 5.65
CA GLY A 193 3.42 -11.82 7.05
C GLY A 193 3.89 -10.45 7.54
N GLU A 194 4.05 -10.33 8.85
CA GLU A 194 4.46 -9.10 9.54
C GLU A 194 5.81 -9.25 10.27
N GLY A 195 6.40 -10.43 10.25
CA GLY A 195 7.60 -10.78 11.00
C GLY A 195 8.85 -10.99 10.14
N LYS A 196 9.45 -12.19 10.26
CA LYS A 196 10.74 -12.56 9.65
C LYS A 196 10.61 -13.42 8.38
N GLU A 197 9.48 -13.44 7.74
CA GLU A 197 9.14 -14.31 6.61
C GLU A 197 10.00 -14.02 5.36
N SER A 198 10.54 -12.81 5.25
CA SER A 198 11.30 -12.32 4.09
C SER A 198 10.53 -12.43 2.77
N THR A 199 9.24 -12.13 2.80
CA THR A 199 8.31 -12.21 1.69
C THR A 199 7.73 -10.84 1.30
N PRO A 200 8.56 -9.85 0.93
CA PRO A 200 8.12 -8.48 0.69
C PRO A 200 7.31 -8.28 -0.61
N PHE A 201 7.17 -9.33 -1.39
CA PHE A 201 6.46 -9.33 -2.66
C PHE A 201 5.35 -10.38 -2.65
N VAL A 202 4.22 -10.06 -3.27
CA VAL A 202 3.11 -11.00 -3.44
C VAL A 202 2.60 -10.94 -4.87
N LEU A 203 2.45 -12.09 -5.51
CA LEU A 203 1.79 -12.23 -6.80
C LEU A 203 0.31 -12.56 -6.57
N ILE A 204 -0.57 -11.79 -7.21
CA ILE A 204 -1.99 -12.09 -7.28
C ILE A 204 -2.37 -12.38 -8.73
N ARG A 205 -2.93 -13.56 -8.98
CA ARG A 205 -3.46 -13.97 -10.29
C ARG A 205 -4.97 -13.99 -10.29
N LYS A 206 -5.57 -13.65 -11.43
CA LYS A 206 -7.02 -13.57 -11.61
C LYS A 206 -7.67 -12.62 -10.58
N ALA A 207 -6.99 -11.50 -10.23
CA ALA A 207 -7.59 -10.43 -9.46
C ALA A 207 -8.79 -9.86 -10.24
N PRO A 208 -9.96 -9.67 -9.59
CA PRO A 208 -11.16 -9.15 -10.26
C PRO A 208 -11.08 -7.63 -10.44
N VAL A 209 -10.03 -7.16 -11.11
CA VAL A 209 -9.78 -5.73 -11.36
C VAL A 209 -9.90 -5.37 -12.83
N ARG A 210 -10.22 -4.13 -13.10
CA ARG A 210 -10.18 -3.54 -14.43
C ARG A 210 -8.78 -2.98 -14.67
N PHE A 211 -8.01 -3.62 -15.55
CA PHE A 211 -6.70 -3.13 -15.94
C PHE A 211 -6.78 -1.82 -16.75
N SER A 212 -5.75 -0.97 -16.62
CA SER A 212 -5.66 0.31 -17.31
C SER A 212 -4.24 0.54 -17.82
N SER A 213 -4.11 1.09 -19.03
CA SER A 213 -2.86 1.66 -19.54
C SER A 213 -2.72 3.14 -19.21
N LYS A 214 -3.79 3.79 -18.76
CA LYS A 214 -3.79 5.21 -18.36
C LYS A 214 -3.10 5.38 -17.01
N LYS A 215 -2.54 6.56 -16.79
CA LYS A 215 -2.03 6.96 -15.47
C LYS A 215 -3.19 7.01 -14.48
N ILE A 216 -3.01 6.41 -13.33
CA ILE A 216 -4.01 6.42 -12.25
C ILE A 216 -3.94 7.75 -11.50
N ASN A 217 -5.10 8.31 -11.21
CA ASN A 217 -5.20 9.49 -10.37
C ASN A 217 -4.96 9.09 -8.90
N PRO A 218 -3.96 9.65 -8.20
CA PRO A 218 -3.72 9.35 -6.78
C PRO A 218 -4.91 9.63 -5.86
N LYS A 219 -5.83 10.51 -6.27
CA LYS A 219 -7.05 10.83 -5.52
C LYS A 219 -8.19 9.85 -5.75
N GLU A 220 -8.03 8.84 -6.61
CA GLU A 220 -9.10 7.87 -6.93
C GLU A 220 -9.64 7.15 -5.69
N SER A 221 -8.74 6.75 -4.78
CA SER A 221 -9.09 6.02 -3.55
C SER A 221 -9.17 6.91 -2.31
N VAL A 222 -8.92 8.21 -2.43
CA VAL A 222 -8.95 9.14 -1.30
C VAL A 222 -10.29 9.85 -1.27
N MET A 223 -11.00 9.75 -0.14
CA MET A 223 -12.24 10.48 0.11
C MET A 223 -11.92 11.82 0.78
N PRO A 224 -12.49 12.94 0.32
CA PRO A 224 -12.39 14.21 1.04
C PRO A 224 -12.88 14.08 2.49
N ALA A 225 -12.23 14.76 3.43
CA ALA A 225 -12.52 14.61 4.84
C ALA A 225 -13.95 15.07 5.21
N ASP A 226 -14.51 16.01 4.48
CA ASP A 226 -15.87 16.52 4.63
C ASP A 226 -16.95 15.57 4.09
N GLU A 227 -16.59 14.66 3.18
CA GLU A 227 -17.46 13.61 2.64
C GLU A 227 -17.34 12.29 3.43
N CYS A 228 -16.31 12.15 4.28
CA CYS A 228 -16.03 10.91 4.99
C CYS A 228 -17.05 10.65 6.12
N LEU A 229 -17.57 9.43 6.19
CA LEU A 229 -18.49 9.00 7.26
C LEU A 229 -17.85 9.10 8.65
N TYR A 230 -16.53 8.98 8.75
CA TYR A 230 -15.77 9.11 9.99
C TYR A 230 -15.35 10.54 10.32
N ARG A 231 -15.86 11.53 9.59
CA ARG A 231 -15.58 12.96 9.85
C ARG A 231 -15.65 13.38 11.33
N PRO A 232 -16.59 12.88 12.15
CA PRO A 232 -16.62 13.23 13.57
C PRO A 232 -15.35 12.84 14.33
N LEU A 233 -14.57 11.86 13.86
CA LEU A 233 -13.34 11.38 14.49
C LEU A 233 -12.10 12.25 14.19
N TYR A 234 -12.17 13.12 13.17
CA TYR A 234 -11.01 13.92 12.72
C TYR A 234 -10.84 15.25 13.49
N GLY A 235 -11.64 15.45 14.51
CA GLY A 235 -11.67 16.67 15.32
C GLY A 235 -12.47 17.79 14.67
N LYS A 236 -13.09 18.60 15.49
CA LYS A 236 -13.60 19.92 15.06
C LYS A 236 -12.38 20.74 14.62
N LYS A 237 -12.57 21.55 13.59
CA LYS A 237 -11.60 22.54 13.12
C LYS A 237 -11.10 23.40 14.26
#